data_8b0ea3018d4b0840bf4e36bfaebcb26a
#
_entry.id   8b0ea3018d4b0840bf4e36bfaebcb26a
#
_cell.length_a   1.000
_cell.length_b   1.000
_cell.length_c   1.000
_cell.angle_alpha   90.00
_cell.angle_beta   90.00
_cell.angle_gamma   90.00
#
_symmetry.space_group_name_H-M   'P 1'
#
loop_
_entity.id
_entity.type
_entity.pdbx_description
1 polymer ?
#
loop_
_entity_poly.entity_id
_entity_poly.type
_entity_poly.pdbx_seq_one_letter_code
_entity_poly.pdbx_strand_id
1 'polypeptide(L)'
;MQVLKKIAVFFLLLGLVGCNNSLTNNRVEVSNQRYDIMDYDAIDQTMRSEQTLNVGVLLPLSGKASSVGLGMQNAMFMALDDLKNNRLVLKFYDTKSTEEGAQEAAKQAIYEGSELILGPLMSEEVQSITPIAKSADIPVVSFTTSPQVLQKGIYSVGLLTGEQINRAISYAVSKGRGRLAVLAPNNNNGLSLVKSAMISAKTNGMELTKVGFYNPNSMDFSSIVRDITSGKGFDTVLVADSGNRLKSIVSMFAYNDVMYPDVLFMGTSAWDSTNLSKETILYHGVYPMVSRSYGGTYFTDKYKETFGEQPKPIYSFAYDSVLLASVLSGKDKDDLDSGITGKGGFIGVNGFFKILPTGQSRHSLEMLEVTKEGPKTISAADKRAIDSMDESMDIRYLNYEQLPRFYGKSSTEVLNWLNNN
;
A
#
# COMPACT_ATOMS: atom_id res chain seq x y z
N MET A 1 -62.71 -21.92 -33.60
CA MET A 1 -62.48 -22.54 -32.29
C MET A 1 -61.28 -23.52 -32.28
N GLN A 2 -60.84 -24.04 -33.44
CA GLN A 2 -59.69 -24.98 -33.50
C GLN A 2 -58.30 -24.28 -33.58
N VAL A 3 -58.23 -23.08 -34.04
CA VAL A 3 -56.95 -22.36 -34.20
C VAL A 3 -56.43 -21.80 -32.84
N LEU A 4 -57.35 -21.39 -31.92
CA LEU A 4 -56.92 -20.92 -30.57
C LEU A 4 -56.38 -22.04 -29.67
N LYS A 5 -56.86 -23.29 -29.87
CA LYS A 5 -56.35 -24.43 -29.07
C LYS A 5 -54.93 -24.86 -29.50
N LYS A 6 -54.53 -24.65 -30.76
CA LYS A 6 -53.18 -24.95 -31.23
C LYS A 6 -52.16 -23.92 -30.76
N ILE A 7 -52.54 -22.65 -30.62
CA ILE A 7 -51.66 -21.60 -30.11
C ILE A 7 -51.37 -21.77 -28.62
N ALA A 8 -52.39 -22.16 -27.82
CA ALA A 8 -52.22 -22.39 -26.39
C ALA A 8 -51.28 -23.56 -26.05
N VAL A 9 -51.29 -24.62 -26.87
CA VAL A 9 -50.40 -25.79 -26.73
C VAL A 9 -48.98 -25.46 -27.13
N PHE A 10 -48.79 -24.58 -28.15
CA PHE A 10 -47.48 -24.15 -28.56
C PHE A 10 -46.79 -23.26 -27.56
N PHE A 11 -47.51 -22.38 -26.85
CA PHE A 11 -46.96 -21.57 -25.73
C PHE A 11 -46.63 -22.39 -24.48
N LEU A 12 -47.35 -23.48 -24.24
CA LEU A 12 -47.07 -24.33 -23.07
C LEU A 12 -45.80 -25.20 -23.28
N LEU A 13 -45.45 -25.52 -24.54
CA LEU A 13 -44.23 -26.26 -24.86
C LEU A 13 -42.98 -25.39 -24.94
N LEU A 14 -43.10 -24.08 -25.18
CA LEU A 14 -42.00 -23.13 -25.12
C LEU A 14 -41.60 -22.71 -23.69
N GLY A 15 -42.49 -22.92 -22.72
CA GLY A 15 -42.24 -22.64 -21.33
C GLY A 15 -41.41 -23.71 -20.58
N LEU A 16 -41.21 -24.89 -21.16
CA LEU A 16 -40.47 -25.99 -20.53
C LEU A 16 -39.06 -26.24 -21.06
N VAL A 17 -38.60 -25.46 -22.03
CA VAL A 17 -37.22 -25.54 -22.59
C VAL A 17 -36.30 -24.44 -22.04
N GLY A 18 -36.79 -23.54 -21.19
CA GLY A 18 -36.09 -22.37 -20.66
C GLY A 18 -35.31 -22.57 -19.34
N CYS A 19 -35.22 -23.79 -18.81
CA CYS A 19 -34.55 -24.06 -17.54
C CYS A 19 -33.39 -25.04 -17.69
N ASN A 20 -32.44 -24.76 -18.53
CA ASN A 20 -31.12 -25.37 -18.43
C ASN A 20 -30.07 -24.43 -19.02
N ASN A 21 -29.84 -23.33 -18.34
CA ASN A 21 -28.76 -22.44 -18.68
C ASN A 21 -27.61 -22.64 -17.69
N SER A 22 -26.61 -23.35 -18.15
CA SER A 22 -25.28 -23.46 -17.57
C SER A 22 -24.57 -22.10 -17.40
N LEU A 23 -25.24 -20.98 -17.67
CA LEU A 23 -24.72 -19.63 -17.51
C LEU A 23 -24.92 -19.06 -16.08
N THR A 24 -25.73 -19.71 -15.25
CA THR A 24 -25.95 -19.27 -13.85
C THR A 24 -24.85 -19.73 -12.90
N ASN A 25 -24.15 -20.83 -13.20
CA ASN A 25 -23.10 -21.34 -12.31
C ASN A 25 -21.82 -20.47 -12.32
N ASN A 26 -21.47 -19.86 -13.44
CA ASN A 26 -20.30 -18.99 -13.48
C ASN A 26 -20.49 -17.62 -12.80
N ARG A 27 -21.76 -17.14 -12.69
CA ARG A 27 -22.04 -15.90 -11.94
C ARG A 27 -22.12 -16.13 -10.44
N VAL A 28 -22.55 -17.29 -10.02
CA VAL A 28 -22.63 -17.66 -8.59
C VAL A 28 -21.23 -17.87 -8.01
N GLU A 29 -20.32 -18.52 -8.75
CA GLU A 29 -18.94 -18.70 -8.29
C GLU A 29 -18.15 -17.38 -8.17
N VAL A 30 -18.34 -16.45 -9.10
CA VAL A 30 -17.69 -15.12 -9.02
C VAL A 30 -18.28 -14.29 -7.87
N SER A 31 -19.60 -14.43 -7.59
CA SER A 31 -20.20 -13.74 -6.46
C SER A 31 -19.79 -14.33 -5.11
N ASN A 32 -19.64 -15.65 -4.99
CA ASN A 32 -19.22 -16.30 -3.75
C ASN A 32 -17.74 -16.02 -3.41
N GLN A 33 -16.84 -15.94 -4.38
CA GLN A 33 -15.48 -15.48 -4.14
C GLN A 33 -15.41 -14.00 -3.69
N ARG A 34 -16.43 -13.22 -4.01
CA ARG A 34 -16.50 -11.80 -3.67
C ARG A 34 -16.92 -11.53 -2.24
N TYR A 35 -17.64 -12.45 -1.61
CA TYR A 35 -18.27 -12.29 -0.29
C TYR A 35 -17.63 -13.11 0.82
N ASP A 36 -16.78 -14.09 0.52
CA ASP A 36 -15.88 -14.72 1.50
C ASP A 36 -14.80 -13.74 2.05
N ILE A 37 -14.78 -12.52 1.52
CA ILE A 37 -13.92 -11.41 1.98
C ILE A 37 -14.41 -10.83 3.32
N MET A 38 -15.67 -10.97 3.66
CA MET A 38 -16.23 -10.50 4.92
C MET A 38 -16.69 -11.71 5.76
N ASP A 39 -16.17 -11.78 6.97
CA ASP A 39 -16.71 -12.68 7.99
C ASP A 39 -18.15 -12.23 8.31
N TYR A 40 -19.13 -12.89 7.70
CA TYR A 40 -20.54 -12.59 7.90
C TYR A 40 -20.98 -12.78 9.36
N ASP A 41 -20.31 -13.65 10.11
CA ASP A 41 -20.59 -13.84 11.53
C ASP A 41 -20.14 -12.62 12.35
N ALA A 42 -19.02 -11.98 11.96
CA ALA A 42 -18.59 -10.71 12.55
C ALA A 42 -19.56 -9.56 12.21
N ILE A 43 -20.11 -9.54 10.98
CA ILE A 43 -21.14 -8.56 10.59
C ILE A 43 -22.44 -8.78 11.35
N ASP A 44 -22.87 -10.02 11.52
CA ASP A 44 -24.12 -10.34 12.23
C ASP A 44 -24.03 -10.03 13.74
N GLN A 45 -22.87 -10.24 14.36
CA GLN A 45 -22.62 -9.81 15.74
C GLN A 45 -22.60 -8.28 15.88
N THR A 46 -22.11 -7.56 14.88
CA THR A 46 -22.09 -6.10 14.83
C THR A 46 -23.51 -5.51 14.63
N MET A 47 -24.40 -6.29 14.02
CA MET A 47 -25.81 -5.89 13.81
C MET A 47 -26.63 -5.74 15.12
N ARG A 48 -26.07 -6.06 16.27
CA ARG A 48 -26.78 -6.05 17.55
C ARG A 48 -26.65 -4.75 18.35
N SER A 49 -25.73 -3.85 18.04
CA SER A 49 -25.65 -2.54 18.68
C SER A 49 -26.33 -1.47 17.81
N GLU A 50 -27.15 -0.60 18.38
CA GLU A 50 -27.77 0.54 17.68
C GLU A 50 -26.79 1.70 17.48
N GLN A 51 -25.54 1.56 17.94
CA GLN A 51 -24.55 2.64 17.99
C GLN A 51 -23.96 2.94 16.62
N THR A 52 -24.03 4.21 16.22
CA THR A 52 -23.45 4.72 14.98
C THR A 52 -22.01 5.19 15.24
N LEU A 53 -21.04 4.76 14.42
CA LEU A 53 -19.67 5.24 14.45
C LEU A 53 -19.55 6.54 13.63
N ASN A 54 -19.22 7.64 14.30
CA ASN A 54 -18.94 8.92 13.67
C ASN A 54 -17.44 9.03 13.31
N VAL A 55 -17.13 9.13 12.05
CA VAL A 55 -15.76 9.16 11.54
C VAL A 55 -15.44 10.51 10.91
N GLY A 56 -14.43 11.18 11.44
CA GLY A 56 -13.85 12.37 10.83
C GLY A 56 -12.85 11.98 9.74
N VAL A 57 -13.08 12.40 8.50
CA VAL A 57 -12.17 12.15 7.39
C VAL A 57 -11.38 13.40 7.08
N LEU A 58 -10.08 13.37 7.34
CA LEU A 58 -9.16 14.48 7.14
C LEU A 58 -8.38 14.28 5.83
N LEU A 59 -8.73 15.02 4.80
CA LEU A 59 -8.10 14.93 3.47
C LEU A 59 -7.73 16.31 2.93
N PRO A 60 -6.70 16.43 2.09
CA PRO A 60 -6.36 17.67 1.41
C PRO A 60 -7.37 17.93 0.27
N LEU A 61 -8.55 18.48 0.59
CA LEU A 61 -9.59 18.77 -0.41
C LEU A 61 -9.29 20.07 -1.17
N SER A 62 -8.38 20.89 -0.63
CA SER A 62 -7.80 22.06 -1.30
C SER A 62 -6.28 22.07 -1.18
N GLY A 63 -5.62 23.08 -1.79
CA GLY A 63 -4.16 23.22 -1.77
C GLY A 63 -3.44 22.30 -2.76
N LYS A 64 -2.13 22.11 -2.55
CA LYS A 64 -1.21 21.43 -3.50
C LYS A 64 -1.52 19.96 -3.78
N ALA A 65 -2.16 19.26 -2.84
CA ALA A 65 -2.49 17.84 -2.96
C ALA A 65 -3.99 17.59 -3.23
N SER A 66 -4.77 18.63 -3.55
CA SER A 66 -6.23 18.54 -3.69
C SER A 66 -6.69 17.49 -4.69
N SER A 67 -6.00 17.32 -5.83
CA SER A 67 -6.36 16.29 -6.80
C SER A 67 -6.26 14.86 -6.22
N VAL A 68 -5.34 14.63 -5.28
CA VAL A 68 -5.22 13.34 -4.59
C VAL A 68 -6.32 13.21 -3.55
N GLY A 69 -6.54 14.24 -2.73
CA GLY A 69 -7.57 14.23 -1.69
C GLY A 69 -8.97 14.02 -2.24
N LEU A 70 -9.32 14.69 -3.34
CA LEU A 70 -10.62 14.52 -4.01
C LEU A 70 -10.78 13.10 -4.59
N GLY A 71 -9.73 12.54 -5.19
CA GLY A 71 -9.79 11.16 -5.68
C GLY A 71 -9.91 10.12 -4.55
N MET A 72 -9.29 10.38 -3.39
CA MET A 72 -9.47 9.56 -2.18
C MET A 72 -10.89 9.69 -1.63
N GLN A 73 -11.46 10.89 -1.59
CA GLN A 73 -12.85 11.14 -1.20
C GLN A 73 -13.83 10.36 -2.09
N ASN A 74 -13.63 10.39 -3.41
CA ASN A 74 -14.42 9.63 -4.36
C ASN A 74 -14.37 8.11 -4.06
N ALA A 75 -13.19 7.57 -3.77
CA ALA A 75 -13.02 6.17 -3.39
C ALA A 75 -13.76 5.82 -2.08
N MET A 76 -13.75 6.73 -1.11
CA MET A 76 -14.50 6.54 0.14
C MET A 76 -16.01 6.57 -0.07
N PHE A 77 -16.52 7.45 -0.92
CA PHE A 77 -17.96 7.43 -1.30
C PHE A 77 -18.34 6.13 -2.00
N MET A 78 -17.47 5.62 -2.88
CA MET A 78 -17.69 4.34 -3.54
C MET A 78 -17.72 3.18 -2.53
N ALA A 79 -16.84 3.20 -1.51
CA ALA A 79 -16.86 2.22 -0.43
C ALA A 79 -18.15 2.28 0.39
N LEU A 80 -18.65 3.47 0.74
CA LEU A 80 -19.93 3.64 1.43
C LEU A 80 -21.11 3.09 0.62
N ASP A 81 -21.11 3.33 -0.70
CA ASP A 81 -22.15 2.79 -1.59
C ASP A 81 -22.10 1.26 -1.66
N ASP A 82 -20.91 0.68 -1.70
CA ASP A 82 -20.74 -0.78 -1.72
C ASP A 82 -21.18 -1.45 -0.41
N LEU A 83 -20.83 -0.84 0.72
CA LEU A 83 -21.09 -1.41 2.04
C LEU A 83 -22.54 -1.29 2.48
N LYS A 84 -23.22 -0.20 2.11
CA LYS A 84 -24.60 0.13 2.57
C LYS A 84 -24.76 0.02 4.08
N ASN A 85 -23.71 0.37 4.84
CA ASN A 85 -23.69 0.30 6.30
C ASN A 85 -24.28 1.58 6.90
N ASN A 86 -25.50 1.51 7.42
CA ASN A 86 -26.22 2.63 8.03
C ASN A 86 -25.64 3.09 9.38
N ARG A 87 -24.66 2.36 9.93
CA ARG A 87 -24.01 2.66 11.21
C ARG A 87 -22.71 3.41 11.06
N LEU A 88 -22.31 3.71 9.84
CA LEU A 88 -21.09 4.44 9.55
C LEU A 88 -21.42 5.82 8.99
N VAL A 89 -21.01 6.86 9.68
CA VAL A 89 -21.17 8.25 9.22
C VAL A 89 -19.81 8.85 8.99
N LEU A 90 -19.49 9.21 7.74
CA LEU A 90 -18.27 9.93 7.39
C LEU A 90 -18.54 11.42 7.26
N LYS A 91 -17.76 12.24 7.95
CA LYS A 91 -17.73 13.70 7.78
C LYS A 91 -16.35 14.11 7.27
N PHE A 92 -16.31 14.87 6.20
CA PHE A 92 -15.08 15.29 5.53
C PHE A 92 -14.64 16.67 5.98
N TYR A 93 -13.33 16.80 6.30
CA TYR A 93 -12.68 18.03 6.75
C TYR A 93 -11.45 18.28 5.88
N ASP A 94 -11.31 19.51 5.38
CA ASP A 94 -10.22 19.90 4.49
C ASP A 94 -8.95 20.25 5.29
N THR A 95 -7.86 19.50 5.07
CA THR A 95 -6.54 19.82 5.65
C THR A 95 -5.80 20.93 4.92
N LYS A 96 -6.32 21.39 3.78
CA LYS A 96 -5.73 22.45 2.93
C LYS A 96 -4.29 22.11 2.48
N SER A 97 -3.86 20.86 2.59
CA SER A 97 -2.47 20.40 2.36
C SER A 97 -1.44 21.09 3.27
N THR A 98 -1.82 21.46 4.51
CA THR A 98 -0.98 22.15 5.50
C THR A 98 -1.14 21.57 6.89
N GLU A 99 -0.12 21.74 7.73
CA GLU A 99 -0.15 21.32 9.14
C GLU A 99 -1.22 22.09 9.93
N GLU A 100 -1.34 23.39 9.72
CA GLU A 100 -2.33 24.24 10.38
C GLU A 100 -3.76 23.85 9.97
N GLY A 101 -3.98 23.61 8.69
CA GLY A 101 -5.28 23.15 8.18
C GLY A 101 -5.66 21.78 8.75
N ALA A 102 -4.71 20.86 8.86
CA ALA A 102 -4.93 19.54 9.48
C ALA A 102 -5.28 19.68 10.97
N GLN A 103 -4.62 20.58 11.71
CA GLN A 103 -4.95 20.84 13.13
C GLN A 103 -6.35 21.45 13.29
N GLU A 104 -6.74 22.41 12.43
CA GLU A 104 -8.09 22.96 12.40
C GLU A 104 -9.13 21.87 12.13
N ALA A 105 -8.89 21.06 11.09
CA ALA A 105 -9.75 19.95 10.68
C ALA A 105 -9.91 18.92 11.82
N ALA A 106 -8.83 18.53 12.49
CA ALA A 106 -8.86 17.58 13.59
C ALA A 106 -9.66 18.12 14.79
N LYS A 107 -9.43 19.38 15.18
CA LYS A 107 -10.18 20.04 16.27
C LYS A 107 -11.69 20.09 15.95
N GLN A 108 -12.03 20.45 14.71
CA GLN A 108 -13.43 20.51 14.30
C GLN A 108 -14.07 19.12 14.29
N ALA A 109 -13.39 18.09 13.73
CA ALA A 109 -13.87 16.72 13.71
C ALA A 109 -14.16 16.20 15.13
N ILE A 110 -13.26 16.45 16.07
CA ILE A 110 -13.40 16.08 17.49
C ILE A 110 -14.56 16.83 18.14
N TYR A 111 -14.65 18.14 17.93
CA TYR A 111 -15.74 18.97 18.45
C TYR A 111 -17.12 18.51 17.95
N GLU A 112 -17.19 18.04 16.70
CA GLU A 112 -18.43 17.52 16.09
C GLU A 112 -18.71 16.05 16.44
N GLY A 113 -17.95 15.46 17.36
CA GLY A 113 -18.19 14.15 17.93
C GLY A 113 -17.66 12.98 17.12
N SER A 114 -16.57 13.19 16.33
CA SER A 114 -15.88 12.05 15.69
C SER A 114 -15.23 11.15 16.74
N GLU A 115 -15.38 9.85 16.59
CA GLU A 115 -14.85 8.80 17.46
C GLU A 115 -13.64 8.09 16.84
N LEU A 116 -13.46 8.22 15.54
CA LEU A 116 -12.35 7.74 14.74
C LEU A 116 -11.96 8.81 13.71
N ILE A 117 -10.68 8.96 13.42
CA ILE A 117 -10.19 9.81 12.35
C ILE A 117 -9.58 8.93 11.25
N LEU A 118 -10.03 9.08 10.01
CA LEU A 118 -9.38 8.55 8.80
C LEU A 118 -8.58 9.67 8.12
N GLY A 119 -7.31 9.43 7.87
CA GLY A 119 -6.38 10.47 7.45
C GLY A 119 -5.56 11.01 8.63
N PRO A 120 -4.74 12.06 8.44
CA PRO A 120 -4.47 12.73 7.16
C PRO A 120 -3.58 11.93 6.20
N LEU A 121 -3.26 12.58 5.06
CA LEU A 121 -2.42 11.98 4.03
C LEU A 121 -0.92 12.17 4.31
N MET A 122 -0.49 13.37 4.66
CA MET A 122 0.92 13.72 4.79
C MET A 122 1.46 13.42 6.19
N SER A 123 2.74 13.03 6.27
CA SER A 123 3.38 12.71 7.55
C SER A 123 3.46 13.91 8.51
N GLU A 124 3.72 15.10 7.98
CA GLU A 124 3.77 16.34 8.73
C GLU A 124 2.40 16.68 9.33
N GLU A 125 1.32 16.48 8.55
CA GLU A 125 -0.05 16.65 9.03
C GLU A 125 -0.37 15.64 10.13
N VAL A 126 0.03 14.35 10.00
CA VAL A 126 -0.15 13.32 11.05
C VAL A 126 0.57 13.72 12.33
N GLN A 127 1.83 14.18 12.21
CA GLN A 127 2.62 14.63 13.35
C GLN A 127 1.95 15.81 14.07
N SER A 128 1.43 16.77 13.30
CA SER A 128 0.82 17.99 13.84
C SER A 128 -0.49 17.74 14.59
N ILE A 129 -1.31 16.75 14.16
CA ILE A 129 -2.57 16.42 14.83
C ILE A 129 -2.42 15.41 15.97
N THR A 130 -1.28 14.70 16.05
CA THR A 130 -1.06 13.66 17.06
C THR A 130 -1.33 14.12 18.51
N PRO A 131 -0.86 15.28 19.00
CA PRO A 131 -1.17 15.75 20.35
C PRO A 131 -2.67 16.01 20.55
N ILE A 132 -3.35 16.51 19.51
CA ILE A 132 -4.78 16.85 19.53
C ILE A 132 -5.62 15.58 19.65
N ALA A 133 -5.37 14.58 18.79
CA ALA A 133 -6.08 13.30 18.79
C ALA A 133 -5.86 12.54 20.12
N LYS A 134 -4.62 12.49 20.61
CA LYS A 134 -4.29 11.83 21.87
C LYS A 134 -4.95 12.48 23.09
N SER A 135 -5.04 13.80 23.13
CA SER A 135 -5.71 14.49 24.26
C SER A 135 -7.21 14.24 24.30
N ALA A 136 -7.81 13.86 23.17
CA ALA A 136 -9.23 13.53 23.05
C ALA A 136 -9.50 12.02 23.12
N ASP A 137 -8.45 11.20 23.22
CA ASP A 137 -8.51 9.73 23.17
C ASP A 137 -9.25 9.23 21.93
N ILE A 138 -8.86 9.75 20.74
CA ILE A 138 -9.44 9.40 19.46
C ILE A 138 -8.36 8.74 18.58
N PRO A 139 -8.55 7.49 18.16
CA PRO A 139 -7.62 6.82 17.27
C PRO A 139 -7.61 7.46 15.87
N VAL A 140 -6.42 7.49 15.27
CA VAL A 140 -6.17 8.02 13.93
C VAL A 140 -5.66 6.90 13.03
N VAL A 141 -6.29 6.69 11.89
CA VAL A 141 -5.87 5.75 10.84
C VAL A 141 -5.47 6.57 9.61
N SER A 142 -4.20 6.91 9.53
CA SER A 142 -3.64 7.77 8.48
C SER A 142 -3.31 7.01 7.20
N PHE A 143 -2.94 7.76 6.14
CA PHE A 143 -2.46 7.21 4.87
C PHE A 143 -0.95 7.40 4.68
N THR A 144 -0.26 7.87 5.72
CA THR A 144 1.18 8.09 5.66
C THR A 144 1.94 6.80 5.42
N THR A 145 3.03 6.89 4.67
CA THR A 145 4.00 5.80 4.50
C THR A 145 5.24 5.97 5.38
N SER A 146 5.23 7.00 6.26
CA SER A 146 6.32 7.33 7.19
C SER A 146 6.11 6.64 8.54
N PRO A 147 6.89 5.63 8.89
CA PRO A 147 6.72 4.91 10.15
C PRO A 147 7.10 5.75 11.39
N GLN A 148 7.83 6.85 11.21
CA GLN A 148 8.33 7.69 12.31
C GLN A 148 7.23 8.38 13.11
N VAL A 149 6.11 8.68 12.47
CA VAL A 149 4.97 9.37 13.11
C VAL A 149 3.94 8.39 13.70
N LEU A 150 4.15 7.08 13.50
CA LEU A 150 3.24 6.04 13.94
C LEU A 150 3.54 5.58 15.38
N GLN A 151 2.50 5.34 16.14
CA GLN A 151 2.57 4.87 17.53
C GLN A 151 1.18 4.34 17.93
N LYS A 152 1.05 3.82 19.16
CA LYS A 152 -0.27 3.45 19.69
C LYS A 152 -1.23 4.66 19.62
N GLY A 153 -2.42 4.43 19.08
CA GLY A 153 -3.44 5.46 18.83
C GLY A 153 -3.25 6.23 17.51
N ILE A 154 -2.10 6.11 16.85
CA ILE A 154 -1.79 6.75 15.56
C ILE A 154 -1.32 5.67 14.59
N TYR A 155 -2.19 5.23 13.74
CA TYR A 155 -2.06 4.08 12.85
C TYR A 155 -1.93 4.52 11.40
N SER A 156 -1.51 3.59 10.53
CA SER A 156 -1.55 3.79 9.09
C SER A 156 -2.12 2.56 8.38
N VAL A 157 -2.87 2.80 7.30
CA VAL A 157 -3.21 1.80 6.28
C VAL A 157 -2.33 1.92 5.04
N GLY A 158 -1.39 2.86 5.02
CA GLY A 158 -0.47 3.08 3.90
C GLY A 158 0.52 1.93 3.73
N LEU A 159 0.98 1.74 2.50
CA LEU A 159 1.98 0.72 2.15
C LEU A 159 3.38 1.18 2.56
N LEU A 160 3.86 0.70 3.69
CA LEU A 160 5.15 1.13 4.25
C LEU A 160 6.34 0.64 3.41
N THR A 161 7.36 1.47 3.25
CA THR A 161 8.55 1.15 2.46
C THR A 161 9.29 -0.07 3.01
N GLY A 162 9.38 -0.21 4.34
CA GLY A 162 10.08 -1.33 4.99
C GLY A 162 9.48 -2.70 4.66
N GLU A 163 8.15 -2.84 4.64
CA GLU A 163 7.51 -4.10 4.28
C GLU A 163 7.73 -4.47 2.81
N GLN A 164 7.73 -3.48 1.91
CA GLN A 164 8.02 -3.68 0.50
C GLN A 164 9.44 -4.19 0.29
N ILE A 165 10.42 -3.56 0.93
CA ILE A 165 11.83 -3.95 0.86
C ILE A 165 12.03 -5.36 1.42
N ASN A 166 11.42 -5.67 2.57
CA ASN A 166 11.49 -6.99 3.14
C ASN A 166 10.93 -8.06 2.21
N ARG A 167 9.80 -7.80 1.56
CA ARG A 167 9.19 -8.71 0.59
C ARG A 167 10.08 -8.95 -0.61
N ALA A 168 10.69 -7.88 -1.17
CA ALA A 168 11.59 -7.97 -2.31
C ALA A 168 12.88 -8.76 -1.97
N ILE A 169 13.49 -8.48 -0.83
CA ILE A 169 14.70 -9.17 -0.36
C ILE A 169 14.40 -10.65 -0.08
N SER A 170 13.33 -10.95 0.65
CA SER A 170 12.90 -12.33 0.92
C SER A 170 12.68 -13.11 -0.38
N TYR A 171 12.08 -12.49 -1.40
CA TYR A 171 11.94 -13.11 -2.71
C TYR A 171 13.30 -13.37 -3.37
N ALA A 172 14.21 -12.38 -3.40
CA ALA A 172 15.54 -12.54 -3.99
C ALA A 172 16.33 -13.67 -3.32
N VAL A 173 16.29 -13.76 -1.98
CA VAL A 173 16.91 -14.86 -1.22
C VAL A 173 16.30 -16.21 -1.62
N SER A 174 14.98 -16.30 -1.79
CA SER A 174 14.31 -17.52 -2.26
C SER A 174 14.75 -17.97 -3.66
N LYS A 175 15.36 -17.06 -4.43
CA LYS A 175 15.96 -17.31 -5.76
C LYS A 175 17.48 -17.54 -5.71
N GLY A 176 18.05 -17.72 -4.51
CA GLY A 176 19.46 -17.98 -4.32
C GLY A 176 20.35 -16.74 -4.38
N ARG A 177 19.79 -15.53 -4.30
CA ARG A 177 20.55 -14.28 -4.25
C ARG A 177 21.01 -14.01 -2.83
N GLY A 178 22.26 -13.55 -2.66
CA GLY A 178 22.87 -13.44 -1.34
C GLY A 178 23.56 -12.10 -1.06
N ARG A 179 23.76 -11.23 -2.07
CA ARG A 179 24.54 -10.01 -1.93
C ARG A 179 23.83 -8.81 -2.56
N LEU A 180 23.54 -7.82 -1.72
CA LEU A 180 22.72 -6.67 -2.06
C LEU A 180 23.56 -5.41 -2.27
N ALA A 181 23.28 -4.70 -3.35
CA ALA A 181 23.63 -3.28 -3.53
C ALA A 181 22.36 -2.42 -3.42
N VAL A 182 22.46 -1.24 -2.81
CA VAL A 182 21.34 -0.29 -2.69
C VAL A 182 21.75 1.06 -3.25
N LEU A 183 20.91 1.63 -4.11
CA LEU A 183 21.04 3.01 -4.58
C LEU A 183 19.81 3.82 -4.17
N ALA A 184 20.04 4.90 -3.40
CA ALA A 184 18.98 5.69 -2.79
C ALA A 184 19.23 7.21 -2.94
N PRO A 185 18.18 8.06 -2.87
CA PRO A 185 18.36 9.51 -2.82
C PRO A 185 18.99 9.94 -1.49
N ASN A 186 19.84 10.97 -1.50
CA ASN A 186 20.45 11.53 -0.30
C ASN A 186 19.47 12.48 0.42
N ASN A 187 18.47 11.90 1.07
CA ASN A 187 17.48 12.56 1.91
C ASN A 187 16.94 11.58 2.98
N ASN A 188 16.05 12.06 3.85
CA ASN A 188 15.47 11.23 4.93
C ASN A 188 14.79 9.95 4.41
N ASN A 189 14.09 10.02 3.29
CA ASN A 189 13.43 8.87 2.69
C ASN A 189 14.46 7.83 2.21
N GLY A 190 15.53 8.27 1.55
CA GLY A 190 16.58 7.37 1.09
C GLY A 190 17.35 6.72 2.25
N LEU A 191 17.61 7.46 3.35
CA LEU A 191 18.22 6.86 4.53
C LEU A 191 17.30 5.81 5.18
N SER A 192 16.02 6.13 5.33
CA SER A 192 15.01 5.20 5.84
C SER A 192 14.96 3.92 5.00
N LEU A 193 15.01 4.07 3.67
CA LEU A 193 15.06 2.98 2.72
C LEU A 193 16.29 2.09 2.92
N VAL A 194 17.49 2.70 2.99
CA VAL A 194 18.74 1.95 3.18
C VAL A 194 18.75 1.22 4.52
N LYS A 195 18.30 1.85 5.60
CA LYS A 195 18.19 1.19 6.91
C LYS A 195 17.16 0.05 6.90
N SER A 196 16.03 0.23 6.24
CA SER A 196 15.06 -0.87 6.02
C SER A 196 15.68 -2.02 5.23
N ALA A 197 16.49 -1.71 4.19
CA ALA A 197 17.20 -2.73 3.41
C ALA A 197 18.26 -3.46 4.25
N MET A 198 19.00 -2.74 5.09
CA MET A 198 20.00 -3.33 6.00
C MET A 198 19.37 -4.30 7.00
N ILE A 199 18.27 -3.90 7.64
CA ILE A 199 17.53 -4.76 8.59
C ILE A 199 16.96 -5.97 7.85
N SER A 200 16.27 -5.75 6.73
CA SER A 200 15.66 -6.83 5.94
C SER A 200 16.70 -7.80 5.38
N ALA A 201 17.84 -7.31 4.91
CA ALA A 201 18.95 -8.13 4.43
C ALA A 201 19.45 -9.04 5.56
N LYS A 202 19.75 -8.48 6.73
CA LYS A 202 20.20 -9.23 7.91
C LYS A 202 19.17 -10.29 8.34
N THR A 203 17.89 -9.93 8.41
CA THR A 203 16.81 -10.85 8.81
C THR A 203 16.64 -12.01 7.84
N ASN A 204 16.84 -11.79 6.54
CA ASN A 204 16.70 -12.82 5.51
C ASN A 204 18.01 -13.52 5.14
N GLY A 205 19.12 -13.22 5.81
CA GLY A 205 20.43 -13.86 5.53
C GLY A 205 21.11 -13.38 4.25
N MET A 206 20.78 -12.17 3.78
CA MET A 206 21.42 -11.51 2.65
C MET A 206 22.46 -10.49 3.16
N GLU A 207 23.59 -10.37 2.50
CA GLU A 207 24.63 -9.41 2.84
C GLU A 207 24.45 -8.09 2.09
N LEU A 208 24.42 -6.95 2.81
CA LEU A 208 24.44 -5.63 2.22
C LEU A 208 25.90 -5.23 1.90
N THR A 209 26.31 -5.33 0.64
CA THR A 209 27.71 -5.18 0.22
C THR A 209 28.04 -3.78 -0.33
N LYS A 210 27.04 -3.09 -0.88
CA LYS A 210 27.22 -1.77 -1.50
C LYS A 210 26.05 -0.85 -1.18
N VAL A 211 26.35 0.41 -0.86
CA VAL A 211 25.34 1.48 -0.69
C VAL A 211 25.82 2.74 -1.36
N GLY A 212 24.96 3.35 -2.17
CA GLY A 212 25.23 4.64 -2.79
C GLY A 212 24.07 5.61 -2.57
N PHE A 213 24.44 6.88 -2.33
CA PHE A 213 23.47 7.96 -2.26
C PHE A 213 23.70 8.96 -3.39
N TYR A 214 22.65 9.19 -4.19
CA TYR A 214 22.69 10.20 -5.25
C TYR A 214 22.03 11.51 -4.82
N ASN A 215 22.40 12.60 -5.47
CA ASN A 215 21.74 13.90 -5.26
C ASN A 215 20.29 13.85 -5.83
N PRO A 216 19.25 14.03 -5.01
CA PRO A 216 17.85 13.96 -5.47
C PRO A 216 17.47 15.05 -6.49
N ASN A 217 18.27 16.10 -6.61
CA ASN A 217 18.09 17.19 -7.58
C ASN A 217 18.90 17.02 -8.86
N SER A 218 19.66 15.92 -9.00
CA SER A 218 20.47 15.61 -10.18
C SER A 218 19.88 14.46 -10.98
N MET A 219 20.14 14.46 -12.29
CA MET A 219 19.90 13.34 -13.20
C MET A 219 21.22 12.65 -13.62
N ASP A 220 22.36 13.09 -13.07
CA ASP A 220 23.66 12.43 -13.29
C ASP A 220 23.94 11.43 -12.16
N PHE A 221 23.98 10.16 -12.52
CA PHE A 221 24.25 9.02 -11.65
C PHE A 221 25.59 8.34 -11.96
N SER A 222 26.37 8.89 -12.90
CA SER A 222 27.55 8.22 -13.47
C SER A 222 28.63 7.93 -12.43
N SER A 223 28.90 8.87 -11.54
CA SER A 223 29.93 8.72 -10.49
C SER A 223 29.55 7.68 -9.45
N ILE A 224 28.31 7.74 -8.93
CA ILE A 224 27.84 6.84 -7.88
C ILE A 224 27.64 5.41 -8.40
N VAL A 225 27.11 5.25 -9.62
CA VAL A 225 26.96 3.91 -10.22
C VAL A 225 28.32 3.29 -10.50
N ARG A 226 29.31 4.07 -10.98
CA ARG A 226 30.67 3.58 -11.16
C ARG A 226 31.31 3.14 -9.84
N ASP A 227 31.11 3.87 -8.75
CA ASP A 227 31.59 3.48 -7.42
C ASP A 227 30.96 2.16 -6.95
N ILE A 228 29.63 2.03 -7.04
CA ILE A 228 28.92 0.82 -6.66
C ILE A 228 29.38 -0.38 -7.49
N THR A 229 29.54 -0.21 -8.80
CA THR A 229 29.91 -1.29 -9.72
C THR A 229 31.39 -1.64 -9.69
N SER A 230 32.24 -0.77 -9.11
CA SER A 230 33.67 -1.02 -8.95
C SER A 230 33.95 -2.29 -8.14
N GLY A 231 34.65 -3.26 -8.76
CA GLY A 231 34.93 -4.58 -8.17
C GLY A 231 33.67 -5.44 -7.94
N LYS A 232 32.49 -4.99 -8.36
CA LYS A 232 31.16 -5.58 -8.19
C LYS A 232 30.95 -6.19 -6.78
N GLY A 233 30.75 -7.48 -6.62
CA GLY A 233 30.57 -8.12 -5.30
C GLY A 233 29.11 -8.19 -4.82
N PHE A 234 28.14 -7.99 -5.72
CA PHE A 234 26.71 -8.12 -5.49
C PHE A 234 26.05 -8.90 -6.65
N ASP A 235 24.92 -9.50 -6.38
CA ASP A 235 24.07 -10.22 -7.33
C ASP A 235 22.63 -9.67 -7.38
N THR A 236 22.37 -8.64 -6.61
CA THR A 236 21.06 -7.97 -6.51
C THR A 236 21.24 -6.47 -6.31
N VAL A 237 20.46 -5.65 -6.99
CA VAL A 237 20.44 -4.19 -6.84
C VAL A 237 19.02 -3.73 -6.50
N LEU A 238 18.88 -2.98 -5.39
CA LEU A 238 17.63 -2.31 -5.02
C LEU A 238 17.68 -0.85 -5.49
N VAL A 239 16.70 -0.46 -6.34
CA VAL A 239 16.48 0.89 -6.83
C VAL A 239 15.05 1.32 -6.53
N ALA A 240 14.84 2.09 -5.48
CA ALA A 240 13.51 2.56 -5.09
C ALA A 240 13.23 3.96 -5.65
N ASP A 241 13.21 4.08 -6.95
CA ASP A 241 12.86 5.30 -7.70
C ASP A 241 11.81 4.97 -8.77
N SER A 242 11.37 5.94 -9.54
CA SER A 242 10.36 5.77 -10.59
C SER A 242 10.61 6.70 -11.79
N GLY A 243 9.80 6.55 -12.83
CA GLY A 243 9.81 7.43 -13.99
C GLY A 243 11.18 7.47 -14.70
N ASN A 244 11.54 8.65 -15.20
CA ASN A 244 12.77 8.86 -15.96
C ASN A 244 14.03 8.65 -15.11
N ARG A 245 13.95 8.88 -13.81
CA ARG A 245 15.09 8.68 -12.90
C ARG A 245 15.45 7.21 -12.80
N LEU A 246 14.48 6.34 -12.56
CA LEU A 246 14.67 4.90 -12.58
C LEU A 246 15.32 4.44 -13.89
N LYS A 247 14.79 4.90 -15.04
CA LYS A 247 15.31 4.54 -16.37
C LYS A 247 16.77 4.96 -16.54
N SER A 248 17.11 6.18 -16.12
CA SER A 248 18.50 6.68 -16.19
C SER A 248 19.44 5.89 -15.28
N ILE A 249 19.02 5.56 -14.06
CA ILE A 249 19.81 4.76 -13.13
C ILE A 249 20.12 3.38 -13.72
N VAL A 250 19.09 2.65 -14.19
CA VAL A 250 19.30 1.29 -14.71
C VAL A 250 20.09 1.28 -16.01
N SER A 251 19.94 2.30 -16.87
CA SER A 251 20.77 2.46 -18.07
C SER A 251 22.24 2.64 -17.71
N MET A 252 22.52 3.36 -16.62
CA MET A 252 23.88 3.55 -16.14
C MET A 252 24.49 2.27 -15.54
N PHE A 253 23.68 1.44 -14.87
CA PHE A 253 24.11 0.11 -14.43
C PHE A 253 24.44 -0.78 -15.64
N ALA A 254 23.59 -0.80 -16.66
CA ALA A 254 23.82 -1.57 -17.88
C ALA A 254 25.09 -1.12 -18.63
N TYR A 255 25.36 0.21 -18.67
CA TYR A 255 26.60 0.75 -19.23
C TYR A 255 27.87 0.26 -18.49
N ASN A 256 27.73 -0.15 -17.21
CA ASN A 256 28.81 -0.73 -16.42
C ASN A 256 28.70 -2.28 -16.33
N ASP A 257 28.13 -2.93 -17.32
CA ASP A 257 27.98 -4.39 -17.44
C ASP A 257 27.26 -5.01 -16.23
N VAL A 258 26.23 -4.35 -15.73
CA VAL A 258 25.35 -4.85 -14.66
C VAL A 258 23.95 -5.04 -15.22
N MET A 259 23.57 -6.29 -15.44
CA MET A 259 22.26 -6.67 -15.99
C MET A 259 21.86 -8.11 -15.57
N TYR A 260 20.62 -8.46 -15.80
CA TYR A 260 20.13 -9.83 -15.69
C TYR A 260 20.80 -10.72 -16.80
N PRO A 261 21.15 -12.01 -16.53
CA PRO A 261 20.83 -12.78 -15.31
C PRO A 261 21.83 -12.65 -14.16
N ASP A 262 23.00 -12.01 -14.35
CA ASP A 262 24.03 -11.94 -13.33
C ASP A 262 23.56 -11.14 -12.12
N VAL A 263 22.83 -10.06 -12.36
CA VAL A 263 22.29 -9.18 -11.31
C VAL A 263 20.77 -9.04 -11.44
N LEU A 264 20.06 -9.29 -10.35
CA LEU A 264 18.63 -9.06 -10.23
C LEU A 264 18.36 -7.60 -9.83
N PHE A 265 17.58 -6.88 -10.61
CA PHE A 265 17.07 -5.56 -10.21
C PHE A 265 15.80 -5.71 -9.39
N MET A 266 15.74 -5.01 -8.26
CA MET A 266 14.56 -4.93 -7.41
C MET A 266 14.12 -3.48 -7.22
N GLY A 267 12.82 -3.29 -7.12
CA GLY A 267 12.20 -1.99 -6.80
C GLY A 267 11.20 -2.05 -5.67
N THR A 268 10.47 -0.98 -5.51
CA THR A 268 9.26 -0.88 -4.69
C THR A 268 8.04 -0.75 -5.59
N SER A 269 6.84 -0.67 -5.01
CA SER A 269 5.59 -0.41 -5.74
C SER A 269 5.62 0.89 -6.58
N ALA A 270 6.58 1.78 -6.35
CA ALA A 270 6.82 2.95 -7.17
C ALA A 270 7.10 2.61 -8.65
N TRP A 271 7.62 1.40 -8.93
CA TRP A 271 7.85 0.90 -10.29
C TRP A 271 6.53 0.74 -11.07
N ASP A 272 5.45 0.40 -10.40
CA ASP A 272 4.12 0.22 -11.03
C ASP A 272 3.58 1.52 -11.67
N SER A 273 3.97 2.67 -11.16
CA SER A 273 3.62 3.99 -11.72
C SER A 273 4.35 4.32 -13.02
N THR A 274 5.34 3.52 -13.40
CA THR A 274 6.19 3.73 -14.57
C THR A 274 5.88 2.65 -15.61
N ASN A 275 5.58 3.04 -16.86
CA ASN A 275 5.47 2.04 -17.92
C ASN A 275 6.85 1.47 -18.26
N LEU A 276 7.15 0.29 -17.71
CA LEU A 276 8.43 -0.41 -17.86
C LEU A 276 8.43 -1.44 -18.99
N SER A 277 7.31 -1.69 -19.67
CA SER A 277 7.21 -2.72 -20.74
C SER A 277 8.12 -2.45 -21.94
N LYS A 278 8.63 -1.23 -22.09
CA LYS A 278 9.59 -0.85 -23.16
C LYS A 278 11.03 -0.80 -22.68
N GLU A 279 11.28 -0.99 -21.39
CA GLU A 279 12.62 -0.89 -20.78
C GLU A 279 13.28 -2.27 -20.71
N THR A 280 13.87 -2.71 -21.84
CA THR A 280 14.44 -4.06 -21.98
C THR A 280 15.49 -4.40 -20.92
N ILE A 281 16.22 -3.41 -20.41
CA ILE A 281 17.22 -3.56 -19.34
C ILE A 281 16.57 -4.01 -18.02
N LEU A 282 15.33 -3.61 -17.79
CA LEU A 282 14.56 -3.97 -16.59
C LEU A 282 13.76 -5.26 -16.74
N TYR A 283 13.78 -5.93 -17.91
CA TYR A 283 13.12 -7.22 -18.01
C TYR A 283 13.70 -8.20 -17.00
N HIS A 284 12.85 -8.98 -16.37
CA HIS A 284 13.13 -9.81 -15.20
C HIS A 284 13.41 -9.04 -13.88
N GLY A 285 13.40 -7.70 -13.90
CA GLY A 285 13.39 -6.91 -12.67
C GLY A 285 12.09 -7.12 -11.91
N VAL A 286 12.15 -7.10 -10.58
CA VAL A 286 11.01 -7.46 -9.72
C VAL A 286 10.66 -6.37 -8.71
N TYR A 287 9.38 -6.28 -8.35
CA TYR A 287 8.92 -5.34 -7.33
C TYR A 287 7.68 -5.87 -6.61
N PRO A 288 7.51 -5.54 -5.32
CA PRO A 288 6.34 -5.93 -4.55
C PRO A 288 5.16 -4.99 -4.83
N MET A 289 3.95 -5.54 -4.77
CA MET A 289 2.71 -4.80 -4.90
C MET A 289 1.63 -5.42 -4.04
N VAL A 290 0.65 -4.64 -3.60
CA VAL A 290 -0.57 -5.17 -3.01
C VAL A 290 -1.29 -6.07 -4.01
N SER A 291 -1.93 -7.13 -3.51
CA SER A 291 -2.55 -8.10 -4.40
C SER A 291 -3.80 -7.54 -5.07
N ARG A 292 -3.82 -7.58 -6.39
CA ARG A 292 -5.00 -7.19 -7.20
C ARG A 292 -6.07 -8.28 -7.27
N SER A 293 -5.74 -9.48 -6.81
CA SER A 293 -6.63 -10.65 -6.90
C SER A 293 -7.84 -10.57 -5.98
N TYR A 294 -7.77 -9.77 -4.92
CA TYR A 294 -8.83 -9.66 -3.91
C TYR A 294 -9.94 -8.64 -4.21
N GLY A 295 -9.81 -7.87 -5.26
CA GLY A 295 -10.82 -6.86 -5.61
C GLY A 295 -10.21 -5.63 -6.29
N GLY A 296 -8.90 -5.62 -6.52
CA GLY A 296 -8.22 -4.49 -7.15
C GLY A 296 -8.71 -4.20 -8.56
N THR A 297 -9.04 -5.23 -9.34
CA THR A 297 -9.66 -5.07 -10.67
C THR A 297 -11.05 -4.47 -10.54
N TYR A 298 -11.88 -5.01 -9.62
CA TYR A 298 -13.21 -4.45 -9.35
C TYR A 298 -13.16 -2.98 -8.95
N PHE A 299 -12.26 -2.63 -8.02
CA PHE A 299 -12.07 -1.25 -7.59
C PHE A 299 -11.70 -0.34 -8.75
N THR A 300 -10.72 -0.75 -9.56
CA THR A 300 -10.22 0.02 -10.69
C THR A 300 -11.30 0.25 -11.74
N ASP A 301 -12.02 -0.81 -12.11
CA ASP A 301 -13.06 -0.76 -13.14
C ASP A 301 -14.27 0.07 -12.67
N LYS A 302 -14.76 -0.17 -11.43
CA LYS A 302 -15.85 0.61 -10.85
C LYS A 302 -15.49 2.09 -10.68
N TYR A 303 -14.27 2.38 -10.21
CA TYR A 303 -13.81 3.77 -10.06
C TYR A 303 -13.78 4.48 -11.40
N LYS A 304 -13.20 3.85 -12.42
CA LYS A 304 -13.15 4.39 -13.78
C LYS A 304 -14.52 4.59 -14.39
N GLU A 305 -15.42 3.64 -14.22
CA GLU A 305 -16.81 3.73 -14.71
C GLU A 305 -17.56 4.87 -14.03
N THR A 306 -17.37 5.04 -12.71
CA THR A 306 -18.11 6.03 -11.91
C THR A 306 -17.56 7.44 -12.08
N PHE A 307 -16.24 7.63 -12.14
CA PHE A 307 -15.60 8.94 -12.11
C PHE A 307 -14.89 9.31 -13.41
N GLY A 308 -14.84 8.42 -14.41
CA GLY A 308 -14.28 8.69 -15.75
C GLY A 308 -12.75 8.75 -15.82
N GLU A 309 -12.04 8.44 -14.73
CA GLU A 309 -10.56 8.46 -14.67
C GLU A 309 -9.99 7.18 -14.05
N GLN A 310 -8.73 6.88 -14.36
CA GLN A 310 -8.01 5.79 -13.72
C GLN A 310 -7.66 6.17 -12.28
N PRO A 311 -7.97 5.31 -11.27
CA PRO A 311 -7.60 5.61 -9.89
C PRO A 311 -6.09 5.55 -9.69
N LYS A 312 -5.56 6.47 -8.89
CA LYS A 312 -4.20 6.34 -8.36
C LYS A 312 -4.16 5.24 -7.29
N PRO A 313 -3.03 4.54 -7.12
CA PRO A 313 -2.92 3.44 -6.14
C PRO A 313 -3.38 3.82 -4.72
N ILE A 314 -3.11 5.05 -4.29
CA ILE A 314 -3.50 5.54 -2.95
C ILE A 314 -5.02 5.57 -2.73
N TYR A 315 -5.83 5.65 -3.79
CA TYR A 315 -7.31 5.71 -3.67
C TYR A 315 -7.89 4.38 -3.16
N SER A 316 -7.27 3.25 -3.49
CA SER A 316 -7.69 1.95 -2.98
C SER A 316 -7.47 1.81 -1.46
N PHE A 317 -6.44 2.45 -0.90
CA PHE A 317 -6.25 2.48 0.56
C PHE A 317 -7.30 3.35 1.27
N ALA A 318 -7.76 4.43 0.61
CA ALA A 318 -8.89 5.21 1.12
C ALA A 318 -10.18 4.37 1.13
N TYR A 319 -10.44 3.59 0.10
CA TYR A 319 -11.53 2.63 0.07
C TYR A 319 -11.42 1.61 1.21
N ASP A 320 -10.27 0.98 1.40
CA ASP A 320 -10.02 -0.02 2.44
C ASP A 320 -10.11 0.57 3.87
N SER A 321 -9.80 1.86 4.05
CA SER A 321 -9.99 2.52 5.34
C SER A 321 -11.46 2.63 5.75
N VAL A 322 -12.36 2.78 4.79
CA VAL A 322 -13.81 2.78 5.03
C VAL A 322 -14.31 1.36 5.35
N LEU A 323 -13.77 0.33 4.69
CA LEU A 323 -14.03 -1.07 5.06
C LEU A 323 -13.62 -1.34 6.51
N LEU A 324 -12.42 -0.91 6.89
CA LEU A 324 -11.93 -1.02 8.28
C LEU A 324 -12.89 -0.32 9.25
N ALA A 325 -13.27 0.93 8.98
CA ALA A 325 -14.21 1.68 9.82
C ALA A 325 -15.58 0.98 9.91
N SER A 326 -16.03 0.36 8.82
CA SER A 326 -17.28 -0.42 8.79
C SER A 326 -17.23 -1.64 9.72
N VAL A 327 -16.11 -2.35 9.76
CA VAL A 327 -15.90 -3.47 10.71
C VAL A 327 -15.90 -2.98 12.16
N LEU A 328 -15.45 -1.75 12.40
CA LEU A 328 -15.42 -1.14 13.73
C LEU A 328 -16.76 -0.56 14.17
N SER A 329 -17.72 -0.31 13.27
CA SER A 329 -18.97 0.42 13.55
C SER A 329 -19.94 -0.25 14.52
N GLY A 330 -19.59 -1.34 15.14
CA GLY A 330 -20.39 -1.98 16.19
C GLY A 330 -19.62 -2.14 17.49
N LYS A 331 -18.43 -1.51 17.58
CA LYS A 331 -17.60 -1.54 18.77
C LYS A 331 -17.80 -0.29 19.60
N ASP A 332 -17.67 -0.45 20.91
CA ASP A 332 -17.61 0.70 21.81
C ASP A 332 -16.35 1.52 21.54
N LYS A 333 -16.38 2.81 21.86
CA LYS A 333 -15.25 3.74 21.66
C LYS A 333 -13.96 3.20 22.28
N ASP A 334 -14.03 2.66 23.48
CA ASP A 334 -12.87 2.12 24.23
C ASP A 334 -12.27 0.88 23.56
N ASP A 335 -13.02 0.20 22.68
CA ASP A 335 -12.61 -0.98 21.95
C ASP A 335 -12.07 -0.69 20.53
N LEU A 336 -12.10 0.57 20.06
CA LEU A 336 -11.65 0.91 18.72
C LEU A 336 -10.17 0.60 18.52
N ASP A 337 -9.29 0.97 19.44
CA ASP A 337 -7.86 0.65 19.37
C ASP A 337 -7.59 -0.86 19.27
N SER A 338 -8.30 -1.64 20.11
CA SER A 338 -8.20 -3.11 20.11
C SER A 338 -8.77 -3.71 18.84
N GLY A 339 -9.82 -3.10 18.28
CA GLY A 339 -10.42 -3.47 17.01
C GLY A 339 -9.48 -3.20 15.83
N ILE A 340 -8.86 -2.02 15.79
CA ILE A 340 -7.90 -1.64 14.74
C ILE A 340 -6.70 -2.60 14.73
N THR A 341 -6.18 -2.97 15.90
CA THR A 341 -4.99 -3.82 16.05
C THR A 341 -5.31 -5.30 16.23
N GLY A 342 -6.53 -5.71 15.90
CA GLY A 342 -7.00 -7.08 16.04
C GLY A 342 -6.11 -8.11 15.31
N LYS A 343 -5.83 -9.25 15.98
CA LYS A 343 -4.94 -10.29 15.43
C LYS A 343 -5.42 -10.86 14.10
N GLY A 344 -6.72 -10.85 13.83
CA GLY A 344 -7.32 -11.36 12.59
C GLY A 344 -6.97 -10.54 11.36
N GLY A 345 -6.67 -9.26 11.54
CA GLY A 345 -6.47 -8.30 10.45
C GLY A 345 -7.73 -8.03 9.64
N PHE A 346 -7.56 -7.47 8.45
CA PHE A 346 -8.63 -7.03 7.55
C PHE A 346 -8.37 -7.54 6.14
N ILE A 347 -9.45 -7.71 5.37
CA ILE A 347 -9.36 -7.99 3.94
C ILE A 347 -10.05 -6.86 3.19
N GLY A 348 -9.33 -6.21 2.28
CA GLY A 348 -9.83 -5.14 1.43
C GLY A 348 -9.56 -5.41 -0.05
N VAL A 349 -9.76 -4.38 -0.88
CA VAL A 349 -9.47 -4.48 -2.32
C VAL A 349 -7.96 -4.62 -2.60
N ASN A 350 -7.12 -4.22 -1.63
CA ASN A 350 -5.67 -4.42 -1.66
C ASN A 350 -5.22 -5.78 -1.06
N GLY A 351 -6.16 -6.69 -0.77
CA GLY A 351 -5.85 -7.97 -0.15
C GLY A 351 -5.86 -7.92 1.38
N PHE A 352 -5.21 -8.91 1.99
CA PHE A 352 -5.13 -9.00 3.44
C PHE A 352 -4.12 -8.01 3.99
N PHE A 353 -4.50 -7.32 5.06
CA PHE A 353 -3.60 -6.47 5.85
C PHE A 353 -3.92 -6.53 7.34
N LYS A 354 -2.98 -6.18 8.18
CA LYS A 354 -3.20 -5.95 9.61
C LYS A 354 -2.46 -4.71 10.07
N ILE A 355 -2.94 -4.14 11.16
CA ILE A 355 -2.31 -2.99 11.81
C ILE A 355 -1.76 -3.45 13.15
N LEU A 356 -0.48 -3.17 13.39
CA LEU A 356 0.21 -3.55 14.61
C LEU A 356 -0.06 -2.53 15.74
N PRO A 357 0.07 -2.93 17.02
CA PRO A 357 -0.02 -1.99 18.15
C PRO A 357 1.00 -0.84 18.07
N THR A 358 2.06 -1.01 17.29
CA THR A 358 3.07 0.03 16.99
C THR A 358 2.56 1.11 16.03
N GLY A 359 1.36 0.96 15.45
CA GLY A 359 0.77 1.86 14.45
C GLY A 359 1.08 1.48 13.00
N GLN A 360 2.00 0.57 12.77
CA GLN A 360 2.42 0.17 11.43
C GLN A 360 1.46 -0.83 10.80
N SER A 361 1.18 -0.65 9.51
CA SER A 361 0.49 -1.67 8.70
C SER A 361 1.43 -2.76 8.21
N ARG A 362 0.87 -3.91 7.93
CA ARG A 362 1.51 -5.03 7.22
C ARG A 362 0.54 -5.56 6.18
N HIS A 363 0.97 -5.60 4.93
CA HIS A 363 0.17 -6.06 3.79
C HIS A 363 0.68 -7.39 3.25
N SER A 364 -0.24 -8.20 2.77
CA SER A 364 0.09 -9.37 1.98
C SER A 364 0.47 -8.94 0.57
N LEU A 365 1.76 -8.99 0.25
CA LEU A 365 2.31 -8.48 -1.00
C LEU A 365 2.62 -9.61 -1.99
N GLU A 366 2.15 -9.45 -3.22
CA GLU A 366 2.62 -10.24 -4.35
C GLU A 366 3.93 -9.67 -4.91
N MET A 367 4.68 -10.50 -5.67
CA MET A 367 5.84 -10.05 -6.43
C MET A 367 5.49 -10.01 -7.91
N LEU A 368 5.76 -8.88 -8.53
CA LEU A 368 5.60 -8.67 -9.97
C LEU A 368 6.96 -8.68 -10.65
N GLU A 369 6.99 -9.21 -11.87
CA GLU A 369 8.14 -9.17 -12.78
C GLU A 369 7.84 -8.21 -13.93
N VAL A 370 8.83 -7.42 -14.31
CA VAL A 370 8.76 -6.56 -15.50
C VAL A 370 8.91 -7.43 -16.76
N THR A 371 7.90 -7.44 -17.61
CA THR A 371 7.95 -8.13 -18.89
C THR A 371 7.59 -7.21 -20.06
N LYS A 372 7.80 -7.67 -21.27
CA LYS A 372 7.42 -6.96 -22.50
C LYS A 372 5.91 -6.68 -22.56
N GLU A 373 5.12 -7.61 -22.05
CA GLU A 373 3.65 -7.55 -22.05
C GLU A 373 3.10 -6.71 -20.87
N GLY A 374 3.98 -6.23 -19.98
CA GLY A 374 3.63 -5.54 -18.75
C GLY A 374 4.00 -6.35 -17.51
N PRO A 375 3.59 -5.89 -16.32
CA PRO A 375 3.89 -6.57 -15.07
C PRO A 375 3.17 -7.92 -14.97
N LYS A 376 3.91 -8.97 -14.56
CA LYS A 376 3.43 -10.34 -14.39
C LYS A 376 3.63 -10.79 -12.94
N THR A 377 2.58 -11.29 -12.29
CA THR A 377 2.71 -11.89 -10.95
C THR A 377 3.53 -13.17 -11.01
N ILE A 378 4.62 -13.22 -10.25
CA ILE A 378 5.56 -14.36 -10.18
C ILE A 378 5.61 -15.01 -8.79
N SER A 379 5.05 -14.36 -7.78
CA SER A 379 4.83 -14.91 -6.45
C SER A 379 3.58 -14.27 -5.84
N ALA A 380 2.60 -15.10 -5.53
CA ALA A 380 1.35 -14.66 -4.94
C ALA A 380 1.55 -14.03 -3.56
N ALA A 381 0.59 -13.20 -3.16
CA ALA A 381 0.48 -12.71 -1.81
C ALA A 381 0.18 -13.87 -0.83
N ASP A 382 0.88 -13.93 0.30
CA ASP A 382 0.67 -14.96 1.32
C ASP A 382 0.35 -14.30 2.68
N LYS A 383 -0.84 -14.58 3.21
CA LYS A 383 -1.26 -14.10 4.54
C LYS A 383 -0.29 -14.55 5.62
N ARG A 384 0.23 -15.78 5.55
CA ARG A 384 1.17 -16.32 6.54
C ARG A 384 2.50 -15.58 6.61
N ALA A 385 2.91 -14.94 5.50
CA ALA A 385 4.12 -14.12 5.47
C ALA A 385 4.02 -12.91 6.40
N ILE A 386 2.81 -12.39 6.64
CA ILE A 386 2.57 -11.28 7.56
C ILE A 386 2.74 -11.71 9.02
N ASP A 387 2.28 -12.93 9.35
CA ASP A 387 2.34 -13.46 10.71
C ASP A 387 3.77 -13.83 11.13
N SER A 388 4.64 -14.11 10.16
CA SER A 388 6.07 -14.41 10.38
C SER A 388 6.98 -13.17 10.42
N MET A 389 6.46 -11.98 10.11
CA MET A 389 7.25 -10.75 10.19
C MET A 389 7.48 -10.36 11.65
N ASP A 390 8.75 -10.26 12.02
CA ASP A 390 9.18 -9.84 13.34
C ASP A 390 8.74 -8.38 13.61
N GLU A 391 8.15 -8.13 14.78
CA GLU A 391 7.81 -6.77 15.26
C GLU A 391 9.05 -5.91 15.46
N SER A 392 10.25 -6.54 15.58
CA SER A 392 11.54 -5.87 15.72
C SER A 392 11.99 -5.06 14.49
N MET A 393 11.28 -5.18 13.34
CA MET A 393 11.51 -4.32 12.16
C MET A 393 11.00 -2.89 12.38
N ASP A 394 11.09 -2.40 13.60
CA ASP A 394 10.71 -1.06 13.98
C ASP A 394 11.81 -0.06 13.65
N ILE A 395 11.66 0.66 12.55
CA ILE A 395 12.60 1.69 12.08
C ILE A 395 12.37 3.07 12.73
N ARG A 396 11.48 3.20 13.72
CA ARG A 396 11.15 4.48 14.39
C ARG A 396 12.30 5.07 15.21
N TYR A 397 13.26 4.27 15.62
CA TYR A 397 14.38 4.70 16.48
C TYR A 397 15.53 5.37 15.74
N LEU A 398 15.33 5.71 14.46
CA LEU A 398 16.36 6.35 13.66
C LEU A 398 16.34 7.87 13.88
N ASN A 399 17.41 8.40 14.44
CA ASN A 399 17.57 9.84 14.57
C ASN A 399 17.92 10.43 13.19
N TYR A 400 16.97 11.13 12.56
CA TYR A 400 17.13 11.76 11.25
C TYR A 400 17.66 13.20 11.31
N GLU A 401 17.79 13.79 12.50
CA GLU A 401 18.10 15.21 12.67
C GLU A 401 19.51 15.59 12.21
N GLN A 402 20.41 14.62 12.07
CA GLN A 402 21.80 14.85 11.64
C GLN A 402 22.20 13.90 10.50
N LEU A 403 21.49 13.96 9.38
CA LEU A 403 21.88 13.22 8.18
C LEU A 403 23.16 13.77 7.60
N PRO A 404 24.27 13.01 7.60
CA PRO A 404 25.46 13.43 6.87
C PRO A 404 25.14 13.48 5.38
N ARG A 405 25.78 14.38 4.66
CA ARG A 405 25.72 14.39 3.20
C ARG A 405 26.55 13.22 2.68
N PHE A 406 25.88 12.13 2.32
CA PHE A 406 26.52 10.96 1.70
C PHE A 406 26.81 11.15 0.21
N TYR A 407 26.23 12.16 -0.40
CA TYR A 407 26.51 12.50 -1.80
C TYR A 407 28.00 12.79 -1.99
N GLY A 408 28.65 12.06 -2.92
CA GLY A 408 30.06 12.12 -3.15
C GLY A 408 30.93 11.25 -2.22
N LYS A 409 30.31 10.52 -1.28
CA LYS A 409 30.97 9.51 -0.47
C LYS A 409 31.00 8.16 -1.19
N SER A 410 32.09 7.41 -1.03
CA SER A 410 32.18 6.05 -1.54
C SER A 410 31.23 5.09 -0.79
N SER A 411 30.85 4.00 -1.45
CA SER A 411 30.03 2.95 -0.84
C SER A 411 30.64 2.42 0.46
N THR A 412 31.97 2.30 0.53
CA THR A 412 32.67 1.86 1.75
C THR A 412 32.54 2.86 2.90
N GLU A 413 32.67 4.17 2.64
CA GLU A 413 32.47 5.21 3.66
C GLU A 413 31.03 5.19 4.21
N VAL A 414 30.04 5.01 3.33
CA VAL A 414 28.63 4.94 3.70
C VAL A 414 28.35 3.71 4.56
N LEU A 415 28.82 2.53 4.16
CA LEU A 415 28.63 1.29 4.92
C LEU A 415 29.29 1.36 6.31
N ASN A 416 30.50 1.91 6.41
CA ASN A 416 31.17 2.11 7.69
C ASN A 416 30.35 3.03 8.62
N TRP A 417 29.79 4.10 8.09
CA TRP A 417 28.95 4.98 8.88
C TRP A 417 27.65 4.27 9.36
N LEU A 418 26.97 3.54 8.45
CA LEU A 418 25.73 2.79 8.78
C LEU A 418 25.95 1.72 9.84
N ASN A 419 27.10 1.05 9.83
CA ASN A 419 27.41 0.00 10.81
C ASN A 419 27.78 0.55 12.22
N ASN A 420 28.12 1.84 12.30
CA ASN A 420 28.54 2.49 13.55
C ASN A 420 27.46 3.42 14.15
N ASN A 421 26.33 3.61 13.47
CA ASN A 421 25.23 4.50 13.88
C ASN A 421 23.85 3.83 13.66
#